data_c330af51febd83d2700af01968199c04
#
_entry.id   c330af51febd83d2700af01968199c04
#
_cell.length_a   1.000
_cell.length_b   1.000
_cell.length_c   1.000
_cell.angle_alpha   90.00
_cell.angle_beta   90.00
_cell.angle_gamma   90.00
#
_symmetry.space_group_name_H-M   'P 1'
#
loop_
_entity.id
_entity.type
_entity.pdbx_description
1 polymer ?
#
loop_
_entity_poly.entity_id
_entity_poly.type
_entity_poly.pdbx_seq_one_letter_code
_entity_poly.pdbx_strand_id
1 'polypeptide(L)'
;KIINIWKIMDNLLVKNANLVNGYRSDILIQNGIIAEIGRTIHGVDNDSPIIDAGGYLVTAPFVDSHFHLDATLSYGMPKVNQSGTLLEGIKLWGELKPNLTVDALVERALTLCRWSIARGTLAIRTHVDISDPTLLAVEAMLDVKRQMAPYIDIQLVAFPQDGFLRSGSMDNLLRAIDLGVDVVGGIPHFERTMEDGARSVKMLCEVAAERGLLVD
;
A
#
# COMPACT_ATOMS: atom_id res chain seq x y z
N LYS A 1 26.30 -13.18 -10.88
CA LYS A 1 25.58 -14.04 -9.92
C LYS A 1 25.00 -13.09 -8.87
N ILE A 2 23.72 -12.77 -8.97
CA ILE A 2 23.00 -12.10 -7.88
C ILE A 2 22.90 -13.16 -6.79
N ILE A 3 23.68 -13.00 -5.74
CA ILE A 3 23.53 -13.80 -4.51
C ILE A 3 22.12 -13.48 -4.01
N ASN A 4 21.31 -14.49 -3.87
CA ASN A 4 19.95 -14.37 -3.39
C ASN A 4 20.02 -14.03 -1.90
N ILE A 5 20.23 -12.75 -1.60
CA ILE A 5 20.40 -12.19 -0.22
C ILE A 5 19.23 -12.60 0.66
N TRP A 6 18.05 -12.84 0.07
CA TRP A 6 16.83 -13.25 0.75
C TRP A 6 16.89 -14.64 1.37
N LYS A 7 17.64 -15.57 0.75
CA LYS A 7 17.84 -16.92 1.32
C LYS A 7 18.76 -16.93 2.54
N ILE A 8 19.55 -15.84 2.73
CA ILE A 8 20.46 -15.68 3.86
C ILE A 8 19.71 -15.16 5.10
N MET A 9 18.52 -14.56 4.93
CA MET A 9 17.76 -13.94 6.01
C MET A 9 16.58 -14.77 6.53
N ASP A 10 16.37 -15.99 6.01
CA ASP A 10 15.37 -16.91 6.55
C ASP A 10 15.71 -17.30 8.00
N ASN A 11 17.01 -17.30 8.33
CA ASN A 11 17.52 -17.53 9.69
C ASN A 11 18.39 -16.35 10.11
N LEU A 12 18.06 -15.70 11.21
CA LEU A 12 18.75 -14.50 11.70
C LEU A 12 18.62 -14.42 13.21
N LEU A 13 19.71 -14.05 13.90
CA LEU A 13 19.67 -13.67 15.29
C LEU A 13 19.87 -12.14 15.42
N VAL A 14 18.88 -11.44 15.94
CA VAL A 14 19.03 -10.04 16.34
C VAL A 14 19.36 -10.01 17.83
N LYS A 15 20.53 -9.47 18.19
CA LYS A 15 20.99 -9.34 19.57
C LYS A 15 20.79 -7.94 20.12
N ASN A 16 20.67 -7.85 21.44
CA ASN A 16 20.67 -6.58 22.15
C ASN A 16 19.58 -5.60 21.70
N ALA A 17 18.41 -6.08 21.26
CA ALA A 17 17.28 -5.24 20.87
C ALA A 17 16.58 -4.66 22.11
N ASN A 18 16.27 -3.36 22.12
CA ASN A 18 15.30 -2.81 23.05
C ASN A 18 13.90 -2.95 22.44
N LEU A 19 13.01 -3.65 23.11
CA LEU A 19 11.62 -3.79 22.68
C LEU A 19 10.76 -2.65 23.22
N VAL A 20 9.59 -2.46 22.62
CA VAL A 20 8.62 -1.41 22.98
C VAL A 20 8.20 -1.48 24.45
N ASN A 21 8.21 -2.68 25.04
CA ASN A 21 7.92 -2.89 26.48
C ASN A 21 9.09 -2.51 27.42
N GLY A 22 10.21 -1.98 26.89
CA GLY A 22 11.38 -1.56 27.63
C GLY A 22 12.37 -2.68 28.00
N TYR A 23 12.10 -3.93 27.63
CA TYR A 23 13.02 -5.03 27.89
C TYR A 23 14.07 -5.16 26.79
N ARG A 24 15.32 -5.38 27.21
CA ARG A 24 16.40 -5.77 26.31
C ARG A 24 16.33 -7.26 26.06
N SER A 25 16.29 -7.64 24.78
CA SER A 25 16.06 -9.02 24.34
C SER A 25 16.85 -9.34 23.08
N ASP A 26 17.11 -10.64 22.89
CA ASP A 26 17.50 -11.19 21.61
C ASP A 26 16.24 -11.69 20.87
N ILE A 27 16.27 -11.68 19.53
CA ILE A 27 15.17 -12.15 18.67
C ILE A 27 15.75 -13.17 17.69
N LEU A 28 15.27 -14.40 17.75
CA LEU A 28 15.61 -15.46 16.80
C LEU A 28 14.55 -15.51 15.70
N ILE A 29 15.00 -15.42 14.47
CA ILE A 29 14.19 -15.62 13.27
C ILE A 29 14.62 -16.94 12.65
N GLN A 30 13.66 -17.81 12.37
CA GLN A 30 13.84 -19.09 11.65
C GLN A 30 12.78 -19.24 10.60
N ASN A 31 13.20 -19.56 9.37
CA ASN A 31 12.31 -19.67 8.21
C ASN A 31 11.44 -18.40 7.98
N GLY A 32 12.03 -17.22 8.21
CA GLY A 32 11.33 -15.93 8.05
C GLY A 32 10.33 -15.60 9.15
N ILE A 33 10.25 -16.40 10.22
CA ILE A 33 9.30 -16.22 11.33
C ILE A 33 10.09 -15.98 12.63
N ILE A 34 9.58 -15.09 13.49
CA ILE A 34 10.10 -14.92 14.85
C ILE A 34 9.82 -16.21 15.64
N ALA A 35 10.88 -16.99 15.87
CA ALA A 35 10.79 -18.26 16.57
C ALA A 35 10.89 -18.10 18.11
N GLU A 36 11.70 -17.14 18.57
CA GLU A 36 11.93 -16.90 19.99
C GLU A 36 12.28 -15.43 20.26
N ILE A 37 11.82 -14.91 21.39
CA ILE A 37 12.23 -13.63 21.96
C ILE A 37 12.62 -13.90 23.42
N GLY A 38 13.89 -13.65 23.77
CA GLY A 38 14.42 -13.93 25.11
C GLY A 38 15.54 -12.98 25.51
N ARG A 39 15.90 -12.98 26.82
CA ARG A 39 17.03 -12.14 27.30
C ARG A 39 18.36 -12.55 26.67
N THR A 40 18.55 -13.82 26.45
CA THR A 40 19.70 -14.42 25.79
C THR A 40 19.25 -15.70 25.13
N ILE A 41 19.51 -15.84 23.85
CA ILE A 41 19.15 -17.03 23.06
C ILE A 41 20.42 -17.85 22.84
N HIS A 42 20.35 -19.14 23.15
CA HIS A 42 21.44 -20.10 23.01
C HIS A 42 21.12 -21.15 21.94
N GLY A 43 22.15 -21.83 21.43
CA GLY A 43 21.95 -22.95 20.50
C GLY A 43 21.55 -22.54 19.08
N VAL A 44 21.83 -21.29 18.73
CA VAL A 44 21.66 -20.81 17.35
C VAL A 44 22.73 -21.43 16.47
N ASP A 45 22.37 -21.84 15.27
CA ASP A 45 23.29 -22.38 14.29
C ASP A 45 24.45 -21.39 14.06
N ASN A 46 25.69 -21.89 14.12
CA ASN A 46 26.90 -21.05 13.99
C ASN A 46 26.99 -20.32 12.65
N ASP A 47 26.29 -20.78 11.64
CA ASP A 47 26.24 -20.16 10.32
C ASP A 47 25.10 -19.13 10.16
N SER A 48 24.26 -18.95 11.18
CA SER A 48 23.18 -17.96 11.15
C SER A 48 23.74 -16.54 11.24
N PRO A 49 23.34 -15.62 10.35
CA PRO A 49 23.71 -14.22 10.44
C PRO A 49 23.31 -13.61 11.79
N ILE A 50 24.14 -12.72 12.30
CA ILE A 50 23.86 -12.00 13.56
C ILE A 50 23.83 -10.50 13.26
N ILE A 51 22.77 -9.84 13.72
CA ILE A 51 22.68 -8.38 13.76
C ILE A 51 22.70 -7.96 15.22
N ASP A 52 23.70 -7.17 15.63
CA ASP A 52 23.69 -6.53 16.95
C ASP A 52 22.92 -5.20 16.85
N ALA A 53 21.76 -5.14 17.49
CA ALA A 53 20.96 -3.94 17.55
C ALA A 53 21.54 -2.85 18.46
N GLY A 54 22.64 -3.17 19.22
CA GLY A 54 23.37 -2.18 20.02
C GLY A 54 22.51 -1.46 21.08
N GLY A 55 21.37 -2.01 21.45
CA GLY A 55 20.40 -1.37 22.34
C GLY A 55 19.45 -0.39 21.64
N TYR A 56 19.44 -0.34 20.31
CA TYR A 56 18.42 0.43 19.58
C TYR A 56 17.04 -0.22 19.72
N LEU A 57 16.01 0.62 19.57
CA LEU A 57 14.62 0.18 19.57
C LEU A 57 14.33 -0.68 18.34
N VAL A 58 13.76 -1.85 18.58
CA VAL A 58 13.24 -2.75 17.54
C VAL A 58 11.72 -2.83 17.67
N THR A 59 11.02 -2.53 16.59
CA THR A 59 9.55 -2.50 16.52
C THR A 59 9.05 -3.36 15.38
N ALA A 60 7.74 -3.61 15.34
CA ALA A 60 7.07 -4.02 14.11
C ALA A 60 7.27 -2.94 13.02
N PRO A 61 7.22 -3.32 11.74
CA PRO A 61 7.32 -2.36 10.64
C PRO A 61 6.16 -1.36 10.65
N PHE A 62 6.35 -0.23 9.98
CA PHE A 62 5.29 0.75 9.79
C PHE A 62 4.26 0.25 8.78
N VAL A 63 3.02 0.67 8.99
CA VAL A 63 1.90 0.47 8.08
C VAL A 63 1.42 1.85 7.62
N ASP A 64 1.41 2.07 6.31
CA ASP A 64 0.76 3.24 5.71
C ASP A 64 -0.67 2.85 5.33
N SER A 65 -1.63 3.30 6.12
CA SER A 65 -3.03 2.89 6.00
C SER A 65 -3.83 3.71 4.98
N HIS A 66 -3.26 4.77 4.41
CA HIS A 66 -3.93 5.60 3.42
C HIS A 66 -2.93 6.28 2.48
N PHE A 67 -2.82 5.78 1.28
CA PHE A 67 -1.93 6.31 0.25
C PHE A 67 -2.57 6.30 -1.14
N HIS A 68 -1.96 6.99 -2.11
CA HIS A 68 -2.32 6.99 -3.53
C HIS A 68 -1.06 6.70 -4.37
N LEU A 69 -0.73 5.41 -4.52
CA LEU A 69 0.45 4.99 -5.30
C LEU A 69 0.32 5.33 -6.78
N ASP A 70 -0.89 5.33 -7.32
CA ASP A 70 -1.18 5.73 -8.71
C ASP A 70 -0.86 7.20 -8.98
N ALA A 71 -1.05 8.08 -7.99
CA ALA A 71 -0.77 9.51 -8.09
C ALA A 71 0.62 9.91 -7.57
N THR A 72 1.39 8.98 -7.03
CA THR A 72 2.67 9.29 -6.39
C THR A 72 3.70 9.85 -7.37
N LEU A 73 4.64 10.66 -6.85
CA LEU A 73 5.76 11.25 -7.60
C LEU A 73 5.34 12.00 -8.88
N SER A 74 4.13 12.59 -8.88
CA SER A 74 3.58 13.37 -9.99
C SER A 74 3.70 14.88 -9.78
N TYR A 75 4.44 15.32 -8.77
CA TYR A 75 4.64 16.76 -8.52
C TYR A 75 5.17 17.48 -9.77
N GLY A 76 4.51 18.57 -10.14
CA GLY A 76 4.83 19.33 -11.34
C GLY A 76 4.18 18.81 -12.61
N MET A 77 3.37 17.74 -12.54
CA MET A 77 2.68 17.14 -13.68
C MET A 77 1.17 17.38 -13.63
N PRO A 78 0.53 17.88 -14.71
CA PRO A 78 1.12 18.50 -15.89
C PRO A 78 1.74 19.88 -15.58
N LYS A 79 1.46 20.42 -14.39
CA LYS A 79 1.98 21.69 -13.86
C LYS A 79 1.97 21.65 -12.32
N VAL A 80 2.66 22.63 -11.72
CA VAL A 80 2.74 22.75 -10.25
C VAL A 80 1.41 23.25 -9.69
N ASN A 81 0.96 22.64 -8.57
CA ASN A 81 -0.15 23.14 -7.76
C ASN A 81 0.24 24.49 -7.14
N GLN A 82 -0.41 25.57 -7.55
CA GLN A 82 -0.09 26.93 -7.15
C GLN A 82 -0.75 27.33 -5.83
N SER A 83 -1.96 26.86 -5.58
CA SER A 83 -2.72 27.21 -4.36
C SER A 83 -2.34 26.36 -3.16
N GLY A 84 -1.70 25.20 -3.37
CA GLY A 84 -1.44 24.20 -2.33
C GLY A 84 -2.71 23.52 -1.81
N THR A 85 -3.86 23.71 -2.46
CA THR A 85 -5.13 23.13 -2.03
C THR A 85 -5.35 21.74 -2.61
N LEU A 86 -6.10 20.90 -1.88
CA LEU A 86 -6.53 19.59 -2.35
C LEU A 86 -7.36 19.68 -3.64
N LEU A 87 -8.25 20.68 -3.74
CA LEU A 87 -9.12 20.84 -4.90
C LEU A 87 -8.33 21.12 -6.18
N GLU A 88 -7.27 21.92 -6.10
CA GLU A 88 -6.36 22.12 -7.24
C GLU A 88 -5.61 20.83 -7.56
N GLY A 89 -5.17 20.09 -6.55
CA GLY A 89 -4.54 18.78 -6.73
C GLY A 89 -5.43 17.79 -7.48
N ILE A 90 -6.70 17.66 -7.10
CA ILE A 90 -7.68 16.81 -7.80
C ILE A 90 -7.89 17.27 -9.25
N LYS A 91 -7.97 18.58 -9.48
CA LYS A 91 -8.08 19.12 -10.84
C LYS A 91 -6.86 18.79 -11.69
N LEU A 92 -5.65 18.95 -11.15
CA LEU A 92 -4.40 18.61 -11.84
C LEU A 92 -4.31 17.11 -12.15
N TRP A 93 -4.76 16.26 -11.22
CA TRP A 93 -4.87 14.83 -11.46
C TRP A 93 -5.81 14.53 -12.65
N GLY A 94 -6.97 15.16 -12.70
CA GLY A 94 -7.89 15.07 -13.84
C GLY A 94 -7.28 15.53 -15.17
N GLU A 95 -6.45 16.59 -15.17
CA GLU A 95 -5.71 17.07 -16.34
C GLU A 95 -4.60 16.09 -16.76
N LEU A 96 -4.01 15.36 -15.82
CA LEU A 96 -2.93 14.39 -16.06
C LEU A 96 -3.44 13.05 -16.59
N LYS A 97 -4.60 12.57 -16.10
CA LYS A 97 -5.17 11.25 -16.43
C LYS A 97 -5.10 10.86 -17.92
N PRO A 98 -5.47 11.72 -18.88
CA PRO A 98 -5.46 11.36 -20.32
C PRO A 98 -4.06 11.03 -20.87
N ASN A 99 -3.01 11.40 -20.16
CA ASN A 99 -1.62 11.21 -20.58
C ASN A 99 -0.90 10.14 -19.76
N LEU A 100 -1.60 9.42 -18.88
CA LEU A 100 -1.02 8.37 -18.09
C LEU A 100 -0.78 7.12 -18.95
N THR A 101 0.29 6.40 -18.61
CA THR A 101 0.58 5.07 -19.14
C THR A 101 0.83 4.10 -18.00
N VAL A 102 0.56 2.82 -18.22
CA VAL A 102 0.81 1.76 -17.23
C VAL A 102 2.28 1.81 -16.79
N ASP A 103 3.21 1.85 -17.73
CA ASP A 103 4.66 1.86 -17.43
C ASP A 103 5.07 3.03 -16.54
N ALA A 104 4.58 4.24 -16.83
CA ALA A 104 4.91 5.43 -16.04
C ALA A 104 4.33 5.36 -14.61
N LEU A 105 3.13 4.81 -14.45
CA LEU A 105 2.53 4.57 -13.14
C LEU A 105 3.33 3.53 -12.34
N VAL A 106 3.66 2.40 -12.98
CA VAL A 106 4.44 1.32 -12.36
C VAL A 106 5.81 1.82 -11.92
N GLU A 107 6.55 2.54 -12.76
CA GLU A 107 7.88 3.07 -12.42
C GLU A 107 7.84 3.97 -11.17
N ARG A 108 6.91 4.93 -11.13
CA ARG A 108 6.77 5.84 -9.99
C ARG A 108 6.37 5.09 -8.71
N ALA A 109 5.39 4.20 -8.80
CA ALA A 109 4.92 3.43 -7.65
C ALA A 109 6.01 2.49 -7.10
N LEU A 110 6.75 1.78 -7.96
CA LEU A 110 7.87 0.95 -7.55
C LEU A 110 8.98 1.77 -6.86
N THR A 111 9.24 2.97 -7.37
CA THR A 111 10.22 3.88 -6.77
C THR A 111 9.80 4.27 -5.35
N LEU A 112 8.53 4.64 -5.15
CA LEU A 112 8.03 4.97 -3.82
C LEU A 112 8.02 3.76 -2.88
N CYS A 113 7.58 2.59 -3.34
CA CYS A 113 7.62 1.37 -2.54
C CYS A 113 9.04 1.08 -2.03
N ARG A 114 10.07 1.22 -2.87
CA ARG A 114 11.48 1.07 -2.45
C ARG A 114 11.88 2.09 -1.39
N TRP A 115 11.44 3.34 -1.51
CA TRP A 115 11.70 4.37 -0.49
C TRP A 115 10.97 4.07 0.82
N SER A 116 9.75 3.57 0.75
CA SER A 116 8.96 3.17 1.92
C SER A 116 9.61 2.02 2.67
N ILE A 117 10.06 0.98 1.96
CA ILE A 117 10.80 -0.15 2.54
C ILE A 117 12.08 0.33 3.21
N ALA A 118 12.85 1.21 2.56
CA ALA A 118 14.08 1.78 3.12
C ALA A 118 13.86 2.61 4.39
N ARG A 119 12.61 2.98 4.69
CA ARG A 119 12.18 3.71 5.89
C ARG A 119 11.41 2.85 6.89
N GLY A 120 11.30 1.54 6.63
CA GLY A 120 10.69 0.58 7.54
C GLY A 120 9.18 0.39 7.36
N THR A 121 8.57 0.92 6.29
CA THR A 121 7.17 0.65 5.95
C THR A 121 7.07 -0.62 5.12
N LEU A 122 6.37 -1.63 5.64
CA LEU A 122 6.21 -2.93 4.99
C LEU A 122 4.74 -3.30 4.70
N ALA A 123 3.81 -2.38 4.89
CA ALA A 123 2.44 -2.53 4.42
C ALA A 123 1.89 -1.17 3.97
N ILE A 124 1.21 -1.15 2.83
CA ILE A 124 0.56 0.06 2.28
C ILE A 124 -0.86 -0.30 1.85
N ARG A 125 -1.85 0.48 2.33
CA ARG A 125 -3.18 0.51 1.73
C ARG A 125 -3.22 1.69 0.75
N THR A 126 -3.42 1.42 -0.52
CA THR A 126 -3.43 2.43 -1.58
C THR A 126 -4.78 2.53 -2.26
N HIS A 127 -5.29 3.75 -2.37
CA HIS A 127 -6.50 4.10 -3.08
C HIS A 127 -6.17 4.28 -4.57
N VAL A 128 -6.82 3.50 -5.41
CA VAL A 128 -6.56 3.45 -6.86
C VAL A 128 -7.76 4.02 -7.60
N ASP A 129 -7.54 5.06 -8.38
CA ASP A 129 -8.59 5.74 -9.13
C ASP A 129 -9.24 4.79 -10.16
N ILE A 130 -10.54 4.54 -9.99
CA ILE A 130 -11.37 3.74 -10.91
C ILE A 130 -12.31 4.59 -11.76
N SER A 131 -12.17 5.92 -11.75
CA SER A 131 -13.05 6.81 -12.52
C SER A 131 -12.82 6.72 -14.03
N ASP A 132 -11.64 6.25 -14.46
CA ASP A 132 -11.33 5.96 -15.85
C ASP A 132 -11.92 4.59 -16.27
N PRO A 133 -12.75 4.53 -17.33
CA PRO A 133 -13.34 3.27 -17.79
C PRO A 133 -12.33 2.25 -18.33
N THR A 134 -11.11 2.66 -18.65
CA THR A 134 -10.05 1.71 -19.05
C THR A 134 -9.45 0.98 -17.86
N LEU A 135 -9.60 1.50 -16.62
CA LEU A 135 -9.00 1.00 -15.40
C LEU A 135 -7.47 0.89 -15.47
N LEU A 136 -6.83 1.79 -16.20
CA LEU A 136 -5.38 1.80 -16.42
C LEU A 136 -4.61 1.86 -15.10
N ALA A 137 -5.07 2.66 -14.12
CA ALA A 137 -4.44 2.73 -12.81
C ALA A 137 -4.56 1.40 -12.04
N VAL A 138 -5.68 0.68 -12.16
CA VAL A 138 -5.86 -0.64 -11.55
C VAL A 138 -4.89 -1.65 -12.13
N GLU A 139 -4.76 -1.70 -13.47
CA GLU A 139 -3.80 -2.57 -14.14
C GLU A 139 -2.37 -2.32 -13.64
N ALA A 140 -1.96 -1.05 -13.60
CA ALA A 140 -0.63 -0.66 -13.14
C ALA A 140 -0.39 -1.07 -11.67
N MET A 141 -1.35 -0.83 -10.78
CA MET A 141 -1.20 -1.12 -9.35
C MET A 141 -1.24 -2.61 -9.04
N LEU A 142 -1.98 -3.41 -9.80
CA LEU A 142 -1.93 -4.88 -9.71
C LEU A 142 -0.55 -5.40 -10.12
N ASP A 143 0.08 -4.81 -11.13
CA ASP A 143 1.45 -5.15 -11.52
C ASP A 143 2.46 -4.78 -10.42
N VAL A 144 2.35 -3.58 -9.85
CA VAL A 144 3.19 -3.16 -8.71
C VAL A 144 3.03 -4.11 -7.53
N LYS A 145 1.79 -4.45 -7.14
CA LYS A 145 1.50 -5.40 -6.06
C LYS A 145 2.18 -6.73 -6.29
N ARG A 146 2.09 -7.27 -7.53
CA ARG A 146 2.74 -8.53 -7.89
C ARG A 146 4.26 -8.46 -7.78
N GLN A 147 4.88 -7.39 -8.32
CA GLN A 147 6.34 -7.22 -8.30
C GLN A 147 6.89 -7.01 -6.89
N MET A 148 6.12 -6.33 -6.04
CA MET A 148 6.55 -5.98 -4.68
C MET A 148 6.16 -7.01 -3.62
N ALA A 149 5.35 -8.02 -3.94
CA ALA A 149 4.87 -9.05 -3.01
C ALA A 149 5.96 -9.70 -2.12
N PRO A 150 7.22 -9.92 -2.58
CA PRO A 150 8.27 -10.44 -1.71
C PRO A 150 8.78 -9.45 -0.65
N TYR A 151 8.42 -8.17 -0.72
CA TYR A 151 9.07 -7.10 0.05
C TYR A 151 8.12 -6.28 0.91
N ILE A 152 6.89 -6.10 0.46
CA ILE A 152 5.89 -5.23 1.08
C ILE A 152 4.49 -5.72 0.74
N ASP A 153 3.59 -5.69 1.74
CA ASP A 153 2.19 -5.97 1.53
C ASP A 153 1.48 -4.74 0.95
N ILE A 154 0.80 -4.90 -0.18
CA ILE A 154 0.02 -3.83 -0.81
C ILE A 154 -1.44 -4.26 -0.87
N GLN A 155 -2.31 -3.47 -0.25
CA GLN A 155 -3.75 -3.60 -0.32
C GLN A 155 -4.31 -2.51 -1.23
N LEU A 156 -5.05 -2.93 -2.27
CA LEU A 156 -5.62 -2.03 -3.27
C LEU A 156 -7.07 -1.71 -2.91
N VAL A 157 -7.40 -0.44 -2.86
CA VAL A 157 -8.77 0.07 -2.66
C VAL A 157 -9.29 0.58 -4.00
N ALA A 158 -10.41 0.05 -4.49
CA ALA A 158 -11.08 0.58 -5.68
C ALA A 158 -11.74 1.91 -5.33
N PHE A 159 -11.14 3.03 -5.75
CA PHE A 159 -11.49 4.37 -5.30
C PHE A 159 -12.11 5.22 -6.41
N PRO A 160 -13.41 5.55 -6.33
CA PRO A 160 -14.11 6.34 -7.34
C PRO A 160 -13.79 7.85 -7.16
N GLN A 161 -12.57 8.27 -7.49
CA GLN A 161 -12.01 9.61 -7.25
C GLN A 161 -12.93 10.76 -7.64
N ASP A 162 -13.73 10.61 -8.68
CA ASP A 162 -14.62 11.64 -9.21
C ASP A 162 -16.08 11.54 -8.68
N GLY A 163 -16.32 10.70 -7.66
CA GLY A 163 -17.65 10.39 -7.11
C GLY A 163 -18.22 9.08 -7.66
N PHE A 164 -18.90 8.33 -6.78
CA PHE A 164 -19.42 7.00 -7.11
C PHE A 164 -20.75 7.04 -7.89
N LEU A 165 -21.58 8.05 -7.66
CA LEU A 165 -22.91 8.13 -8.32
C LEU A 165 -22.85 8.63 -9.76
N ARG A 166 -21.67 8.70 -10.35
CA ARG A 166 -21.51 9.01 -11.78
C ARG A 166 -21.83 7.79 -12.65
N SER A 167 -22.22 8.08 -13.89
CA SER A 167 -22.47 7.03 -14.88
C SER A 167 -21.21 6.17 -15.08
N GLY A 168 -21.37 4.86 -15.06
CA GLY A 168 -20.31 3.89 -15.26
C GLY A 168 -19.47 3.55 -14.01
N SER A 169 -19.60 4.30 -12.89
CA SER A 169 -18.79 4.05 -11.70
C SER A 169 -19.04 2.68 -11.06
N MET A 170 -20.29 2.20 -11.05
CA MET A 170 -20.62 0.87 -10.57
C MET A 170 -19.96 -0.21 -11.43
N ASP A 171 -20.04 -0.10 -12.76
CA ASP A 171 -19.42 -1.05 -13.68
C ASP A 171 -17.90 -1.08 -13.52
N ASN A 172 -17.27 0.09 -13.37
CA ASN A 172 -15.84 0.20 -13.11
C ASN A 172 -15.45 -0.45 -11.78
N LEU A 173 -16.23 -0.23 -10.71
CA LEU A 173 -16.02 -0.86 -9.41
C LEU A 173 -16.05 -2.38 -9.50
N LEU A 174 -17.12 -2.93 -10.11
CA LEU A 174 -17.28 -4.38 -10.25
C LEU A 174 -16.14 -4.99 -11.06
N ARG A 175 -15.75 -4.35 -12.17
CA ARG A 175 -14.61 -4.79 -12.98
C ARG A 175 -13.29 -4.71 -12.22
N ALA A 176 -13.05 -3.65 -11.43
CA ALA A 176 -11.86 -3.54 -10.62
C ALA A 176 -11.77 -4.66 -9.57
N ILE A 177 -12.90 -5.00 -8.94
CA ILE A 177 -13.00 -6.13 -8.01
C ILE A 177 -12.70 -7.45 -8.73
N ASP A 178 -13.29 -7.68 -9.90
CA ASP A 178 -13.08 -8.90 -10.70
C ASP A 178 -11.61 -9.03 -11.18
N LEU A 179 -10.89 -7.91 -11.34
CA LEU A 179 -9.45 -7.88 -11.61
C LEU A 179 -8.58 -8.21 -10.40
N GLY A 180 -9.11 -8.14 -9.18
CA GLY A 180 -8.40 -8.52 -7.96
C GLY A 180 -8.03 -7.37 -7.01
N VAL A 181 -8.77 -6.28 -7.02
CA VAL A 181 -8.69 -5.22 -6.00
C VAL A 181 -9.26 -5.74 -4.69
N ASP A 182 -8.65 -5.38 -3.56
CA ASP A 182 -8.89 -6.01 -2.26
C ASP A 182 -10.02 -5.37 -1.45
N VAL A 183 -10.33 -4.09 -1.70
CA VAL A 183 -11.21 -3.26 -0.84
C VAL A 183 -12.11 -2.40 -1.71
N VAL A 184 -13.36 -2.26 -1.30
CA VAL A 184 -14.32 -1.32 -1.88
C VAL A 184 -14.11 0.05 -1.24
N GLY A 185 -13.78 1.06 -2.05
CA GLY A 185 -13.55 2.43 -1.58
C GLY A 185 -14.66 3.38 -1.92
N GLY A 186 -14.74 4.49 -1.18
CA GLY A 186 -15.72 5.54 -1.43
C GLY A 186 -15.21 6.94 -1.13
N ILE A 187 -15.88 7.94 -1.70
CA ILE A 187 -15.60 9.36 -1.48
C ILE A 187 -16.93 10.13 -1.33
N PRO A 188 -17.71 9.88 -0.26
CA PRO A 188 -19.07 10.40 -0.12
C PRO A 188 -19.14 11.93 -0.09
N HIS A 189 -18.10 12.60 0.39
CA HIS A 189 -18.05 14.06 0.42
C HIS A 189 -17.86 14.70 -0.96
N PHE A 190 -17.57 13.92 -1.99
CA PHE A 190 -17.47 14.38 -3.38
C PHE A 190 -18.81 14.27 -4.15
N GLU A 191 -19.80 13.65 -3.54
CA GLU A 191 -21.16 13.62 -4.09
C GLU A 191 -21.84 15.01 -3.96
N ARG A 192 -22.92 15.21 -4.73
CA ARG A 192 -23.56 16.55 -4.85
C ARG A 192 -24.30 16.99 -3.59
N THR A 193 -24.90 16.03 -2.89
CA THR A 193 -25.68 16.28 -1.67
C THR A 193 -25.31 15.29 -0.58
N MET A 194 -25.70 15.59 0.66
CA MET A 194 -25.49 14.66 1.79
C MET A 194 -26.31 13.38 1.61
N GLU A 195 -27.51 13.47 1.02
CA GLU A 195 -28.31 12.29 0.68
C GLU A 195 -27.61 11.42 -0.35
N ASP A 196 -27.02 12.02 -1.38
CA ASP A 196 -26.22 11.29 -2.39
C ASP A 196 -25.01 10.65 -1.74
N GLY A 197 -24.31 11.34 -0.85
CA GLY A 197 -23.19 10.77 -0.07
C GLY A 197 -23.62 9.56 0.74
N ALA A 198 -24.73 9.65 1.47
CA ALA A 198 -25.27 8.53 2.24
C ALA A 198 -25.70 7.36 1.34
N ARG A 199 -26.30 7.66 0.18
CA ARG A 199 -26.67 6.65 -0.80
C ARG A 199 -25.46 5.93 -1.37
N SER A 200 -24.40 6.66 -1.72
CA SER A 200 -23.16 6.06 -2.24
C SER A 200 -22.53 5.11 -1.23
N VAL A 201 -22.43 5.52 0.05
CA VAL A 201 -21.93 4.66 1.14
C VAL A 201 -22.74 3.38 1.26
N LYS A 202 -24.09 3.48 1.26
CA LYS A 202 -24.94 2.30 1.36
C LYS A 202 -24.70 1.33 0.20
N MET A 203 -24.66 1.82 -1.04
CA MET A 203 -24.42 0.99 -2.23
C MET A 203 -23.04 0.31 -2.19
N LEU A 204 -21.99 1.02 -1.76
CA LEU A 204 -20.64 0.48 -1.63
C LEU A 204 -20.58 -0.61 -0.55
N CYS A 205 -21.25 -0.41 0.59
CA CYS A 205 -21.37 -1.43 1.64
C CYS A 205 -22.12 -2.68 1.14
N GLU A 206 -23.18 -2.53 0.35
CA GLU A 206 -23.92 -3.64 -0.23
C GLU A 206 -23.02 -4.45 -1.18
N VAL A 207 -22.28 -3.79 -2.08
CA VAL A 207 -21.33 -4.47 -2.98
C VAL A 207 -20.25 -5.21 -2.18
N ALA A 208 -19.68 -4.56 -1.17
CA ALA A 208 -18.64 -5.18 -0.35
C ALA A 208 -19.16 -6.41 0.40
N ALA A 209 -20.38 -6.33 0.96
CA ALA A 209 -21.02 -7.45 1.64
C ALA A 209 -21.30 -8.64 0.68
N GLU A 210 -21.79 -8.36 -0.53
CA GLU A 210 -22.02 -9.38 -1.57
C GLU A 210 -20.75 -10.07 -2.02
N ARG A 211 -19.63 -9.34 -2.06
CA ARG A 211 -18.34 -9.85 -2.51
C ARG A 211 -17.43 -10.34 -1.37
N GLY A 212 -17.84 -10.21 -0.10
CA GLY A 212 -17.05 -10.58 1.07
C GLY A 212 -15.79 -9.73 1.24
N LEU A 213 -15.83 -8.45 0.82
CA LEU A 213 -14.73 -7.50 0.87
C LEU A 213 -14.89 -6.49 2.02
N LEU A 214 -13.79 -5.84 2.36
CA LEU A 214 -13.79 -4.67 3.25
C LEU A 214 -14.29 -3.42 2.51
N VAL A 215 -14.72 -2.42 3.30
CA VAL A 215 -15.04 -1.05 2.84
C VAL A 215 -14.07 -0.06 3.46
N ASP A 216 -13.67 0.94 2.70
CA ASP A 216 -12.81 2.05 3.13
C ASP A 216 -13.40 3.39 2.70
#